data_270c617e2446cbbf213354c6a35a59e0
#
_entry.id   270c617e2446cbbf213354c6a35a59e0
#
_cell.length_a   1.000
_cell.length_b   1.000
_cell.length_c   1.000
_cell.angle_alpha   90.00
_cell.angle_beta   90.00
_cell.angle_gamma   90.00
#
_symmetry.space_group_name_H-M   'P 1'
#
loop_
_entity.id
_entity.type
_entity.pdbx_description
1 polymer ?
#
loop_
_entity_poly.entity_id
_entity_poly.type
_entity_poly.pdbx_seq_one_letter_code
_entity_poly.pdbx_strand_id
1 'polypeptide(L)'
;MTTYNAPLPKPQRTQLEATVKAAREVAEKGARAALAQLAVAEGRAPDYLSDDHKALRRRLRAHGRALGDAKALDDTQAVQQLVWEVAYQHWHRMLFARFLAENGLLLWEPGAAVSLDDCEALVQETDPAMNLGAKTRWELAGKLAARMLPQVFKPQSPVFELAFAPEHQRELERLLSGLPTDVFQASDSLGWVYQFWQAKRKDEVNASEVKIGADELPAVTQLFTEPYMVDFLLHNSLGAWWATRHPGQPCPVPLTYLRTLEDGTPAAGKFEGWPGSLQDFTLLDPCCGSGHFLVAAFLLLVPMRMAAEGLTALDAVDAVLADNLHGLELDPRCVEIAVFALALAAWRYPDEDGHPLGVRADMPAPQIACCGLKLNASAADWSALVPESLSNKELVAQDLRALQADFAQTPLLGSLLDPARSLKDDLATSNVQALRELLTQALAQESSAADAPHGELLELALSARGLLDAARLLQGRYHLVITNVPYLARGKQNDTLKAYCAQHYPDAKNDLANVFLERCLELAHPAKAGQGAGVVQIVMPQNWLFLAPYRKERETLLESMSWNLLARLGEGGFDSSQAAGAFVILLTKTNAKPHFDHVFNGIDA
;
A
#
# COMPACT_ATOMS: atom_id res chain seq x y z
N MET A 1 -2.24 -24.92 14.63
CA MET A 1 -1.92 -23.53 14.24
C MET A 1 -0.49 -23.52 13.78
N THR A 2 -0.25 -23.30 12.52
CA THR A 2 1.10 -23.19 11.97
C THR A 2 1.77 -21.92 12.52
N THR A 3 3.04 -21.97 12.82
CA THR A 3 3.88 -20.88 13.38
C THR A 3 3.88 -19.60 12.54
N TYR A 4 3.35 -19.64 11.31
CA TYR A 4 3.31 -18.54 10.33
C TYR A 4 2.32 -17.40 10.66
N ASN A 5 1.45 -17.56 11.64
CA ASN A 5 0.43 -16.56 11.99
C ASN A 5 0.71 -15.83 13.31
N ALA A 6 1.83 -16.08 13.97
CA ALA A 6 2.19 -15.41 15.21
C ALA A 6 2.83 -14.03 14.90
N PRO A 7 2.46 -12.96 15.65
CA PRO A 7 3.13 -11.68 15.58
C PRO A 7 4.58 -11.77 16.05
N LEU A 8 5.42 -10.84 15.58
CA LEU A 8 6.83 -10.78 15.94
C LEU A 8 7.03 -10.48 17.43
N PRO A 9 7.71 -11.37 18.20
CA PRO A 9 7.98 -11.14 19.62
C PRO A 9 8.79 -9.85 19.85
N LYS A 10 8.52 -9.16 20.95
CA LYS A 10 9.13 -7.87 21.27
C LYS A 10 10.67 -7.83 21.20
N PRO A 11 11.43 -8.84 21.66
CA PRO A 11 12.89 -8.84 21.52
C PRO A 11 13.35 -8.85 20.06
N GLN A 12 12.70 -9.67 19.22
CA GLN A 12 13.01 -9.75 17.79
C GLN A 12 12.56 -8.49 17.05
N ARG A 13 11.44 -7.87 17.45
CA ARG A 13 11.00 -6.57 16.95
C ARG A 13 12.03 -5.47 17.25
N THR A 14 12.60 -5.44 18.45
CA THR A 14 13.68 -4.51 18.81
C THR A 14 14.95 -4.74 17.98
N GLN A 15 15.30 -5.99 17.73
CA GLN A 15 16.43 -6.32 16.86
C GLN A 15 16.18 -5.90 15.42
N LEU A 16 14.98 -6.14 14.88
CA LEU A 16 14.56 -5.71 13.56
C LEU A 16 14.63 -4.18 13.44
N GLU A 17 14.13 -3.44 14.43
CA GLU A 17 14.18 -1.98 14.48
C GLU A 17 15.62 -1.46 14.37
N ALA A 18 16.52 -1.96 15.20
CA ALA A 18 17.93 -1.57 15.20
C ALA A 18 18.58 -1.88 13.83
N THR A 19 18.31 -3.05 13.27
CA THR A 19 18.83 -3.48 11.97
C THR A 19 18.34 -2.60 10.82
N VAL A 20 17.03 -2.32 10.75
CA VAL A 20 16.44 -1.49 9.69
C VAL A 20 16.97 -0.05 9.73
N LYS A 21 17.08 0.54 10.93
CA LYS A 21 17.64 1.89 11.10
C LYS A 21 19.10 1.95 10.64
N ALA A 22 19.92 0.98 11.03
CA ALA A 22 21.33 0.90 10.60
C ALA A 22 21.43 0.67 9.07
N ALA A 23 20.62 -0.22 8.51
CA ALA A 23 20.60 -0.50 7.09
C ALA A 23 20.25 0.73 6.25
N ARG A 24 19.27 1.52 6.69
CA ARG A 24 18.93 2.79 6.02
C ARG A 24 20.13 3.73 5.94
N GLU A 25 20.87 3.91 7.03
CA GLU A 25 22.04 4.80 7.04
C GLU A 25 23.13 4.32 6.08
N VAL A 26 23.40 3.02 6.06
CA VAL A 26 24.40 2.42 5.16
C VAL A 26 23.93 2.54 3.71
N ALA A 27 22.68 2.24 3.42
CA ALA A 27 22.11 2.31 2.08
C ALA A 27 22.10 3.75 1.54
N GLU A 28 21.73 4.76 2.35
CA GLU A 28 21.78 6.18 1.94
C GLU A 28 23.20 6.65 1.65
N LYS A 29 24.19 6.23 2.46
CA LYS A 29 25.62 6.52 2.21
C LYS A 29 26.10 5.87 0.92
N GLY A 30 25.77 4.58 0.72
CA GLY A 30 26.11 3.83 -0.50
C GLY A 30 25.49 4.46 -1.75
N ALA A 31 24.22 4.85 -1.68
CA ALA A 31 23.51 5.52 -2.77
C ALA A 31 24.15 6.85 -3.15
N ARG A 32 24.46 7.71 -2.16
CA ARG A 32 25.16 8.99 -2.41
C ARG A 32 26.52 8.79 -3.07
N ALA A 33 27.32 7.85 -2.58
CA ALA A 33 28.64 7.57 -3.14
C ALA A 33 28.54 7.05 -4.59
N ALA A 34 27.62 6.13 -4.87
CA ALA A 34 27.42 5.57 -6.20
C ALA A 34 26.92 6.60 -7.22
N LEU A 35 25.96 7.46 -6.82
CA LEU A 35 25.44 8.56 -7.67
C LEU A 35 26.51 9.64 -7.91
N ALA A 36 27.35 9.93 -6.91
CA ALA A 36 28.46 10.87 -7.05
C ALA A 36 29.55 10.34 -8.01
N GLN A 37 29.83 9.03 -7.99
CA GLN A 37 30.78 8.40 -8.90
C GLN A 37 30.35 8.51 -10.37
N LEU A 38 29.06 8.51 -10.64
CA LEU A 38 28.47 8.77 -11.97
C LEU A 38 28.22 10.26 -12.24
N ALA A 39 28.57 11.15 -11.32
CA ALA A 39 28.35 12.59 -11.41
C ALA A 39 26.87 12.96 -11.75
N VAL A 40 25.90 12.23 -11.16
CA VAL A 40 24.47 12.40 -11.49
C VAL A 40 23.96 13.80 -11.17
N ALA A 41 24.47 14.45 -10.11
CA ALA A 41 24.12 15.81 -9.74
C ALA A 41 24.68 16.88 -10.70
N GLU A 42 25.78 16.60 -11.39
CA GLU A 42 26.49 17.57 -12.22
C GLU A 42 25.78 17.80 -13.56
N GLY A 43 25.88 19.02 -14.12
CA GLY A 43 25.30 19.38 -15.42
C GLY A 43 25.95 18.61 -16.56
N ARG A 44 27.27 18.55 -16.58
CA ARG A 44 28.06 17.88 -17.64
C ARG A 44 28.54 16.50 -17.19
N ALA A 45 28.48 15.53 -18.08
CA ALA A 45 29.07 14.22 -17.85
C ALA A 45 30.61 14.31 -17.90
N PRO A 46 31.34 13.82 -16.90
CA PRO A 46 32.80 13.77 -16.91
C PRO A 46 33.33 12.86 -18.03
N ASP A 47 34.53 13.21 -18.53
CA ASP A 47 35.16 12.48 -19.64
C ASP A 47 35.63 11.06 -19.25
N TYR A 48 35.85 10.79 -17.96
CA TYR A 48 36.25 9.47 -17.46
C TYR A 48 35.13 8.41 -17.52
N LEU A 49 33.88 8.82 -17.74
CA LEU A 49 32.77 7.89 -17.82
C LEU A 49 32.73 7.19 -19.18
N SER A 50 32.59 5.86 -19.17
CA SER A 50 32.31 5.09 -20.38
C SER A 50 30.95 5.48 -20.97
N ASP A 51 30.70 5.09 -22.23
CA ASP A 51 29.42 5.40 -22.90
C ASP A 51 28.24 4.72 -22.20
N ASP A 52 28.42 3.51 -21.67
CA ASP A 52 27.40 2.82 -20.86
C ASP A 52 27.12 3.57 -19.56
N HIS A 53 28.14 4.05 -18.86
CA HIS A 53 27.98 4.87 -17.66
C HIS A 53 27.31 6.22 -17.97
N LYS A 54 27.61 6.83 -19.12
CA LYS A 54 26.92 8.06 -19.57
C LYS A 54 25.44 7.77 -19.89
N ALA A 55 25.12 6.61 -20.47
CA ALA A 55 23.74 6.18 -20.73
C ALA A 55 22.99 5.94 -19.41
N LEU A 56 23.57 5.19 -18.47
CA LEU A 56 23.00 4.95 -17.15
C LEU A 56 22.77 6.28 -16.39
N ARG A 57 23.76 7.17 -16.40
CA ARG A 57 23.64 8.51 -15.81
C ARG A 57 22.45 9.28 -16.36
N ARG A 58 22.22 9.27 -17.68
CA ARG A 58 21.07 9.95 -18.30
C ARG A 58 19.74 9.38 -17.78
N ARG A 59 19.61 8.04 -17.71
CA ARG A 59 18.41 7.36 -17.18
C ARG A 59 18.19 7.67 -15.70
N LEU A 60 19.24 7.64 -14.87
CA LEU A 60 19.15 7.99 -13.45
C LEU A 60 18.74 9.46 -13.24
N ARG A 61 19.24 10.38 -14.05
CA ARG A 61 18.82 11.79 -14.01
C ARG A 61 17.35 11.95 -14.37
N ALA A 62 16.88 11.28 -15.42
CA ALA A 62 15.47 11.28 -15.80
C ALA A 62 14.59 10.70 -14.67
N HIS A 63 14.99 9.56 -14.11
CA HIS A 63 14.30 8.92 -12.99
C HIS A 63 14.26 9.82 -11.74
N GLY A 64 15.36 10.49 -11.37
CA GLY A 64 15.38 11.44 -10.26
C GLY A 64 14.40 12.61 -10.47
N ARG A 65 14.29 13.14 -11.69
CA ARG A 65 13.29 14.17 -12.01
C ARG A 65 11.86 13.66 -11.87
N ALA A 66 11.60 12.43 -12.32
CA ALA A 66 10.29 11.78 -12.14
C ALA A 66 9.93 11.62 -10.65
N LEU A 67 10.92 11.42 -9.78
CA LEU A 67 10.74 11.38 -8.31
C LEU A 67 10.58 12.78 -7.67
N GLY A 68 10.88 13.87 -8.41
CA GLY A 68 10.76 15.25 -7.93
C GLY A 68 12.08 15.96 -7.66
N ASP A 69 13.24 15.40 -8.05
CA ASP A 69 14.52 16.09 -7.97
C ASP A 69 14.59 17.26 -8.97
N ALA A 70 14.73 18.48 -8.47
CA ALA A 70 14.72 19.68 -9.29
C ALA A 70 15.99 19.80 -10.14
N LYS A 71 15.84 20.24 -11.39
CA LYS A 71 16.93 20.59 -12.30
C LYS A 71 17.11 22.12 -12.31
N ALA A 72 18.34 22.58 -12.13
CA ALA A 72 18.69 23.99 -12.17
C ALA A 72 19.01 24.48 -13.60
N LEU A 73 19.11 25.82 -13.76
CA LEU A 73 19.39 26.46 -15.07
C LEU A 73 20.78 26.13 -15.62
N ASP A 74 21.75 25.83 -14.78
CA ASP A 74 23.11 25.40 -15.15
C ASP A 74 23.22 23.91 -15.44
N ASP A 75 22.09 23.25 -15.61
CA ASP A 75 21.95 21.82 -15.85
C ASP A 75 22.35 20.92 -14.66
N THR A 76 22.71 21.47 -13.50
CA THR A 76 22.84 20.67 -12.27
C THR A 76 21.48 20.16 -11.81
N GLN A 77 21.49 19.09 -11.02
CA GLN A 77 20.25 18.46 -10.55
C GLN A 77 20.35 18.04 -9.09
N ALA A 78 19.31 18.30 -8.31
CA ALA A 78 19.15 17.69 -7.00
C ALA A 78 19.11 16.15 -7.15
N VAL A 79 19.55 15.43 -6.12
CA VAL A 79 19.59 13.95 -6.13
C VAL A 79 19.01 13.35 -4.85
N GLN A 80 18.31 14.15 -4.05
CA GLN A 80 17.86 13.68 -2.73
C GLN A 80 16.77 12.63 -2.82
N GLN A 81 15.79 12.82 -3.71
CA GLN A 81 14.72 11.83 -3.92
C GLN A 81 15.29 10.55 -4.51
N LEU A 82 16.21 10.69 -5.48
CA LEU A 82 16.89 9.56 -6.09
C LEU A 82 17.76 8.79 -5.08
N VAL A 83 18.46 9.48 -4.17
CA VAL A 83 19.22 8.83 -3.09
C VAL A 83 18.30 7.97 -2.22
N TRP A 84 17.14 8.49 -1.82
CA TRP A 84 16.18 7.73 -1.00
C TRP A 84 15.60 6.53 -1.74
N GLU A 85 15.29 6.70 -3.02
CA GLU A 85 14.80 5.60 -3.86
C GLU A 85 15.86 4.50 -4.03
N VAL A 86 17.09 4.86 -4.40
CA VAL A 86 18.20 3.91 -4.55
C VAL A 86 18.45 3.16 -3.24
N ALA A 87 18.51 3.88 -2.11
CA ALA A 87 18.73 3.27 -0.80
C ALA A 87 17.62 2.28 -0.43
N TYR A 88 16.36 2.68 -0.64
CA TYR A 88 15.20 1.83 -0.38
C TYR A 88 15.23 0.57 -1.26
N GLN A 89 15.33 0.73 -2.58
CA GLN A 89 15.23 -0.36 -3.53
C GLN A 89 16.34 -1.42 -3.33
N HIS A 90 17.58 -1.01 -3.09
CA HIS A 90 18.68 -1.94 -2.84
C HIS A 90 18.46 -2.76 -1.56
N TRP A 91 18.05 -2.09 -0.46
CA TRP A 91 17.76 -2.78 0.80
C TRP A 91 16.56 -3.71 0.70
N HIS A 92 15.44 -3.21 0.19
CA HIS A 92 14.18 -3.98 0.15
C HIS A 92 14.24 -5.15 -0.81
N ARG A 93 14.98 -5.02 -1.92
CA ARG A 93 15.21 -6.14 -2.83
C ARG A 93 15.89 -7.32 -2.13
N MET A 94 16.91 -7.07 -1.34
CA MET A 94 17.58 -8.09 -0.54
C MET A 94 16.67 -8.65 0.55
N LEU A 95 15.98 -7.77 1.27
CA LEU A 95 15.06 -8.15 2.34
C LEU A 95 13.93 -9.05 1.82
N PHE A 96 13.26 -8.66 0.74
CA PHE A 96 12.15 -9.43 0.18
C PHE A 96 12.62 -10.76 -0.41
N ALA A 97 13.79 -10.79 -1.08
CA ALA A 97 14.38 -12.04 -1.53
C ALA A 97 14.64 -12.99 -0.36
N ARG A 98 15.07 -12.48 0.80
CA ARG A 98 15.23 -13.27 2.01
C ARG A 98 13.89 -13.76 2.57
N PHE A 99 12.85 -12.93 2.58
CA PHE A 99 11.51 -13.40 2.94
C PHE A 99 11.09 -14.60 2.09
N LEU A 100 11.31 -14.54 0.78
CA LEU A 100 11.00 -15.66 -0.11
C LEU A 100 11.84 -16.90 0.21
N ALA A 101 13.15 -16.75 0.37
CA ALA A 101 14.04 -17.86 0.66
C ALA A 101 13.72 -18.55 1.99
N GLU A 102 13.52 -17.79 3.09
CA GLU A 102 13.20 -18.32 4.43
C GLU A 102 11.83 -18.99 4.53
N ASN A 103 10.99 -18.81 3.52
CA ASN A 103 9.68 -19.44 3.39
C ASN A 103 9.63 -20.54 2.32
N GLY A 104 10.76 -20.90 1.71
CA GLY A 104 10.82 -21.89 0.63
C GLY A 104 10.07 -21.47 -0.64
N LEU A 105 9.95 -20.14 -0.87
CA LEU A 105 9.19 -19.54 -1.98
C LEU A 105 10.09 -18.88 -3.03
N LEU A 106 11.40 -18.81 -2.82
CA LEU A 106 12.33 -18.29 -3.83
C LEU A 106 12.56 -19.37 -4.88
N LEU A 107 12.03 -19.19 -6.08
CA LEU A 107 12.09 -20.22 -7.12
C LEU A 107 13.23 -20.01 -8.11
N TRP A 108 14.01 -21.06 -8.36
CA TRP A 108 14.91 -21.16 -9.50
C TRP A 108 14.13 -21.36 -10.80
N GLU A 109 13.23 -22.32 -10.78
CA GLU A 109 12.25 -22.64 -11.84
C GLU A 109 10.95 -23.11 -11.18
N PRO A 110 9.85 -23.19 -11.91
CA PRO A 110 8.58 -23.64 -11.34
C PRO A 110 8.70 -24.96 -10.57
N GLY A 111 8.38 -24.94 -9.28
CA GLY A 111 8.46 -26.09 -8.38
C GLY A 111 9.84 -26.36 -7.76
N ALA A 112 10.89 -25.60 -8.11
CA ALA A 112 12.24 -25.75 -7.55
C ALA A 112 12.60 -24.55 -6.67
N ALA A 113 12.31 -24.62 -5.39
CA ALA A 113 12.68 -23.60 -4.42
C ALA A 113 14.18 -23.68 -4.08
N VAL A 114 14.81 -22.51 -3.89
CA VAL A 114 16.22 -22.37 -3.51
C VAL A 114 16.37 -21.52 -2.26
N SER A 115 17.35 -21.89 -1.44
CA SER A 115 17.80 -21.11 -0.29
C SER A 115 18.84 -20.06 -0.70
N LEU A 116 19.23 -19.19 0.22
CA LEU A 116 20.36 -18.27 -0.01
C LEU A 116 21.70 -19.02 -0.11
N ASP A 117 21.84 -20.17 0.53
CA ASP A 117 23.05 -21.00 0.42
C ASP A 117 23.10 -21.70 -0.94
N ASP A 118 21.97 -22.13 -1.49
CA ASP A 118 21.89 -22.62 -2.87
C ASP A 118 22.26 -21.51 -3.86
N CYS A 119 21.77 -20.28 -3.63
CA CYS A 119 22.16 -19.11 -4.44
C CYS A 119 23.67 -18.85 -4.38
N GLU A 120 24.32 -19.03 -3.20
CA GLU A 120 25.77 -18.90 -3.06
C GLU A 120 26.51 -19.95 -3.89
N ALA A 121 26.03 -21.20 -3.86
CA ALA A 121 26.61 -22.27 -4.67
C ALA A 121 26.43 -22.01 -6.18
N LEU A 122 25.23 -21.58 -6.60
CA LEU A 122 24.94 -21.29 -8.01
C LEU A 122 25.78 -20.14 -8.58
N VAL A 123 26.10 -19.12 -7.76
CA VAL A 123 26.95 -17.99 -8.18
C VAL A 123 28.36 -18.44 -8.50
N GLN A 124 28.86 -19.52 -7.89
CA GLN A 124 30.21 -20.09 -8.16
C GLN A 124 30.27 -20.87 -9.48
N GLU A 125 29.11 -21.20 -10.08
CA GLU A 125 29.06 -21.88 -11.36
C GLU A 125 29.58 -20.99 -12.50
N THR A 126 30.29 -21.59 -13.43
CA THR A 126 30.88 -20.87 -14.58
C THR A 126 29.88 -20.61 -15.70
N ASP A 127 28.77 -21.36 -15.71
CA ASP A 127 27.69 -21.19 -16.71
C ASP A 127 26.80 -19.98 -16.37
N PRO A 128 26.78 -18.95 -17.24
CA PRO A 128 25.91 -17.80 -17.04
C PRO A 128 24.41 -18.15 -16.96
N ALA A 129 23.98 -19.28 -17.49
CA ALA A 129 22.61 -19.76 -17.36
C ALA A 129 22.29 -20.14 -15.91
N MET A 130 23.28 -20.66 -15.16
CA MET A 130 23.12 -21.07 -13.76
C MET A 130 23.19 -19.91 -12.77
N ASN A 131 23.97 -18.88 -13.03
CA ASN A 131 24.12 -17.72 -12.12
C ASN A 131 23.42 -16.46 -12.62
N LEU A 132 22.78 -16.47 -13.77
CA LEU A 132 22.09 -15.31 -14.39
C LEU A 132 23.00 -14.07 -14.49
N GLY A 133 24.32 -14.27 -14.57
CA GLY A 133 25.31 -13.19 -14.53
C GLY A 133 25.42 -12.48 -13.19
N ALA A 134 24.88 -13.06 -12.11
CA ALA A 134 24.99 -12.52 -10.75
C ALA A 134 26.39 -12.78 -10.16
N LYS A 135 26.87 -11.83 -9.36
CA LYS A 135 28.18 -11.89 -8.69
C LYS A 135 28.09 -12.24 -7.21
N THR A 136 26.91 -12.13 -6.62
CA THR A 136 26.64 -12.44 -5.21
C THR A 136 25.34 -13.22 -5.08
N ARG A 137 25.19 -13.99 -4.01
CA ARG A 137 23.93 -14.69 -3.68
C ARG A 137 22.75 -13.74 -3.61
N TRP A 138 22.94 -12.53 -3.12
CA TRP A 138 21.89 -11.54 -3.00
C TRP A 138 21.45 -10.97 -4.35
N GLU A 139 22.41 -10.79 -5.26
CA GLU A 139 22.09 -10.39 -6.63
C GLU A 139 21.31 -11.49 -7.36
N LEU A 140 21.72 -12.77 -7.21
CA LEU A 140 20.97 -13.89 -7.77
C LEU A 140 19.58 -14.00 -7.18
N ALA A 141 19.46 -14.00 -5.85
CA ALA A 141 18.18 -14.06 -5.16
C ALA A 141 17.24 -12.91 -5.60
N GLY A 142 17.77 -11.69 -5.73
CA GLY A 142 17.00 -10.55 -6.24
C GLY A 142 16.56 -10.70 -7.70
N LYS A 143 17.37 -11.30 -8.56
CA LYS A 143 16.99 -11.62 -9.97
C LYS A 143 15.91 -12.69 -10.04
N LEU A 144 15.99 -13.72 -9.19
CA LEU A 144 14.95 -14.75 -9.09
C LEU A 144 13.63 -14.16 -8.58
N ALA A 145 13.67 -13.39 -7.50
CA ALA A 145 12.51 -12.72 -6.95
C ALA A 145 11.83 -11.78 -7.97
N ALA A 146 12.63 -11.08 -8.80
CA ALA A 146 12.11 -10.20 -9.85
C ALA A 146 11.34 -10.94 -10.96
N ARG A 147 11.62 -12.22 -11.19
CA ARG A 147 10.83 -13.06 -12.12
C ARG A 147 9.45 -13.39 -11.54
N MET A 148 9.34 -13.46 -10.22
CA MET A 148 8.11 -13.83 -9.52
C MET A 148 7.15 -12.65 -9.36
N LEU A 149 7.68 -11.47 -9.00
CA LEU A 149 6.91 -10.24 -8.78
C LEU A 149 7.57 -9.04 -9.48
N PRO A 150 7.53 -8.96 -10.82
CA PRO A 150 8.18 -7.88 -11.56
C PRO A 150 7.63 -6.49 -11.21
N GLN A 151 6.36 -6.39 -10.78
CA GLN A 151 5.74 -5.13 -10.34
C GLN A 151 6.33 -4.59 -9.03
N VAL A 152 6.83 -5.47 -8.14
CA VAL A 152 7.50 -5.12 -6.87
C VAL A 152 8.99 -4.88 -7.08
N PHE A 153 9.66 -5.81 -7.76
CA PHE A 153 11.12 -5.80 -7.94
C PHE A 153 11.61 -4.95 -9.12
N LYS A 154 10.73 -4.48 -9.99
CA LYS A 154 10.99 -3.53 -11.10
C LYS A 154 12.30 -3.79 -11.85
N PRO A 155 12.48 -4.94 -12.51
CA PRO A 155 13.76 -5.32 -13.13
C PRO A 155 14.27 -4.33 -14.18
N GLN A 156 13.40 -3.49 -14.75
CA GLN A 156 13.72 -2.45 -15.73
C GLN A 156 14.24 -1.14 -15.11
N SER A 157 14.18 -0.99 -13.78
CA SER A 157 14.58 0.26 -13.12
C SER A 157 16.11 0.49 -13.26
N PRO A 158 16.55 1.69 -13.67
CA PRO A 158 17.96 2.03 -13.77
C PRO A 158 18.69 1.99 -12.40
N VAL A 159 17.94 2.00 -11.31
CA VAL A 159 18.45 1.91 -9.95
C VAL A 159 19.24 0.62 -9.74
N PHE A 160 18.83 -0.50 -10.33
CA PHE A 160 19.49 -1.80 -10.14
C PHE A 160 20.73 -2.01 -11.02
N GLU A 161 21.00 -1.10 -11.96
CA GLU A 161 22.26 -1.07 -12.70
C GLU A 161 23.34 -0.28 -11.94
N LEU A 162 22.95 0.44 -10.87
CA LEU A 162 23.85 1.17 -10.00
C LEU A 162 24.41 0.22 -8.92
N ALA A 163 25.71 -0.01 -8.89
CA ALA A 163 26.36 -0.83 -7.88
C ALA A 163 26.83 0.00 -6.68
N PHE A 164 26.60 -0.48 -5.47
CA PHE A 164 27.22 0.10 -4.28
C PHE A 164 28.70 -0.29 -4.17
N ALA A 165 29.49 0.56 -3.54
CA ALA A 165 30.86 0.21 -3.18
C ALA A 165 30.85 -1.04 -2.26
N PRO A 166 31.86 -1.94 -2.38
CA PRO A 166 31.87 -3.23 -1.69
C PRO A 166 31.71 -3.14 -0.17
N GLU A 167 32.20 -2.09 0.46
CA GLU A 167 32.05 -1.86 1.91
C GLU A 167 30.60 -1.63 2.32
N HIS A 168 29.84 -0.85 1.55
CA HIS A 168 28.41 -0.61 1.84
C HIS A 168 27.57 -1.86 1.55
N GLN A 169 27.86 -2.54 0.44
CA GLN A 169 27.16 -3.77 0.07
C GLN A 169 27.34 -4.86 1.14
N ARG A 170 28.59 -5.13 1.56
CA ARG A 170 28.89 -6.14 2.60
C ARG A 170 28.26 -5.81 3.95
N GLU A 171 28.20 -4.52 4.31
CA GLU A 171 27.58 -4.13 5.56
C GLU A 171 26.06 -4.33 5.54
N LEU A 172 25.37 -4.03 4.43
CA LEU A 172 23.95 -4.35 4.26
C LEU A 172 23.70 -5.87 4.34
N GLU A 173 24.54 -6.67 3.67
CA GLU A 173 24.48 -8.13 3.71
C GLU A 173 24.68 -8.67 5.14
N ARG A 174 25.66 -8.13 5.87
CA ARG A 174 25.92 -8.49 7.27
C ARG A 174 24.73 -8.18 8.17
N LEU A 175 24.15 -6.98 8.06
CA LEU A 175 22.99 -6.55 8.82
C LEU A 175 21.80 -7.48 8.57
N LEU A 176 21.54 -7.78 7.31
CA LEU A 176 20.42 -8.63 6.93
C LEU A 176 20.64 -10.08 7.39
N SER A 177 21.86 -10.63 7.21
CA SER A 177 22.19 -11.99 7.66
C SER A 177 22.13 -12.16 9.17
N GLY A 178 22.29 -11.09 9.94
CA GLY A 178 22.20 -11.09 11.41
C GLY A 178 20.78 -11.21 11.97
N LEU A 179 19.74 -11.09 11.14
CA LEU A 179 18.36 -11.29 11.60
C LEU A 179 18.03 -12.79 11.68
N PRO A 180 17.33 -13.25 12.72
CA PRO A 180 16.90 -14.65 12.82
C PRO A 180 15.78 -14.98 11.81
N THR A 181 15.67 -16.24 11.42
CA THR A 181 14.66 -16.76 10.48
C THR A 181 13.23 -16.44 10.90
N ASP A 182 12.93 -16.50 12.20
CA ASP A 182 11.59 -16.20 12.75
C ASP A 182 11.07 -14.81 12.34
N VAL A 183 11.97 -13.83 12.16
CA VAL A 183 11.60 -12.48 11.67
C VAL A 183 10.93 -12.56 10.30
N PHE A 184 11.37 -13.48 9.44
CA PHE A 184 10.84 -13.62 8.08
C PHE A 184 9.59 -14.50 7.99
N GLN A 185 9.25 -15.16 9.10
CA GLN A 185 8.09 -16.05 9.20
C GLN A 185 6.92 -15.43 9.97
N ALA A 186 7.16 -14.39 10.79
CA ALA A 186 6.12 -13.70 11.52
C ALA A 186 5.10 -12.98 10.60
N SER A 187 3.87 -12.83 11.10
CA SER A 187 2.75 -12.28 10.32
C SER A 187 2.82 -10.78 10.08
N ASP A 188 3.50 -10.04 10.96
CA ASP A 188 3.50 -8.57 11.02
C ASP A 188 4.86 -7.91 10.71
N SER A 189 5.90 -8.70 10.43
CA SER A 189 7.27 -8.20 10.24
C SER A 189 7.40 -7.17 9.12
N LEU A 190 6.71 -7.35 8.00
CA LEU A 190 6.75 -6.42 6.87
C LEU A 190 6.22 -5.03 7.24
N GLY A 191 5.18 -4.97 8.07
CA GLY A 191 4.65 -3.71 8.58
C GLY A 191 5.65 -2.96 9.46
N TRP A 192 6.30 -3.67 10.37
CA TRP A 192 7.34 -3.11 11.22
C TRP A 192 8.55 -2.62 10.43
N VAL A 193 8.98 -3.34 9.40
CA VAL A 193 10.10 -2.92 8.54
C VAL A 193 9.90 -1.51 8.00
N TYR A 194 8.73 -1.22 7.43
CA TYR A 194 8.48 0.10 6.85
C TYR A 194 8.40 1.20 7.91
N GLN A 195 7.72 0.93 9.02
CA GLN A 195 7.66 1.88 10.13
C GLN A 195 9.07 2.25 10.64
N PHE A 196 9.94 1.26 10.81
CA PHE A 196 11.31 1.49 11.27
C PHE A 196 12.17 2.19 10.22
N TRP A 197 11.94 1.89 8.94
CA TRP A 197 12.57 2.61 7.83
C TRP A 197 12.24 4.11 7.86
N GLN A 198 11.01 4.48 8.17
CA GLN A 198 10.57 5.87 8.22
C GLN A 198 10.91 6.60 9.52
N ALA A 199 11.30 5.90 10.59
CA ALA A 199 11.48 6.45 11.92
C ALA A 199 12.40 7.68 11.95
N LYS A 200 13.60 7.61 11.32
CA LYS A 200 14.55 8.72 11.24
C LYS A 200 13.97 9.94 10.55
N ARG A 201 13.28 9.73 9.41
CA ARG A 201 12.66 10.83 8.67
C ARG A 201 11.54 11.50 9.47
N LYS A 202 10.75 10.70 10.20
CA LYS A 202 9.72 11.18 11.12
C LYS A 202 10.30 12.08 12.21
N ASP A 203 11.41 11.67 12.81
CA ASP A 203 12.11 12.45 13.85
C ASP A 203 12.67 13.78 13.28
N GLU A 204 13.31 13.73 12.11
CA GLU A 204 13.81 14.92 11.39
C GLU A 204 12.69 15.91 11.08
N VAL A 205 11.57 15.45 10.54
CA VAL A 205 10.43 16.31 10.21
C VAL A 205 9.79 16.89 11.47
N ASN A 206 9.61 16.09 12.52
CA ASN A 206 9.07 16.58 13.79
C ASN A 206 9.97 17.63 14.44
N ALA A 207 11.30 17.49 14.33
CA ALA A 207 12.26 18.45 14.87
C ALA A 207 12.35 19.74 14.04
N SER A 208 12.01 19.70 12.74
CA SER A 208 12.10 20.87 11.84
C SER A 208 10.96 21.87 12.01
N GLU A 209 9.87 21.50 12.68
CA GLU A 209 8.64 22.31 12.85
C GLU A 209 8.01 22.79 11.51
N VAL A 210 8.38 22.20 10.38
CA VAL A 210 7.84 22.54 9.04
C VAL A 210 6.34 22.20 9.01
N LYS A 211 5.59 22.95 8.23
CA LYS A 211 4.21 22.55 7.90
C LYS A 211 4.24 21.34 6.98
N ILE A 212 3.45 20.33 7.33
CA ILE A 212 3.44 19.04 6.67
C ILE A 212 2.80 19.18 5.29
N GLY A 213 3.58 18.87 4.27
CA GLY A 213 3.20 18.80 2.87
C GLY A 213 3.36 17.39 2.31
N ALA A 214 3.39 17.27 0.98
CA ALA A 214 3.45 15.99 0.29
C ALA A 214 4.70 15.14 0.63
N ASP A 215 5.85 15.81 0.81
CA ASP A 215 7.13 15.12 1.07
C ASP A 215 7.29 14.66 2.52
N GLU A 216 6.57 15.27 3.45
CA GLU A 216 6.60 14.96 4.88
C GLU A 216 5.49 14.01 5.32
N LEU A 217 4.34 14.08 4.63
CA LEU A 217 3.12 13.38 5.05
C LEU A 217 3.31 11.87 5.25
N PRO A 218 3.93 11.12 4.33
CA PRO A 218 4.13 9.68 4.51
C PRO A 218 4.94 9.33 5.75
N ALA A 219 5.97 10.12 6.08
CA ALA A 219 6.84 9.85 7.23
C ALA A 219 6.16 10.10 8.58
N VAL A 220 5.34 11.16 8.68
CA VAL A 220 4.75 11.58 9.97
C VAL A 220 3.43 10.88 10.27
N THR A 221 2.74 10.38 9.26
CA THR A 221 1.44 9.70 9.43
C THR A 221 1.54 8.18 9.47
N GLN A 222 2.72 7.63 9.14
CA GLN A 222 2.94 6.19 9.20
C GLN A 222 2.85 5.68 10.65
N LEU A 223 1.87 4.80 10.88
CA LEU A 223 1.65 4.13 12.16
C LEU A 223 1.14 2.72 11.90
N PHE A 224 1.93 1.73 12.30
CA PHE A 224 1.52 0.33 12.20
C PHE A 224 0.42 0.02 13.22
N THR A 225 -0.66 -0.59 12.76
CA THR A 225 -1.82 -0.92 13.61
C THR A 225 -1.57 -2.23 14.34
N GLU A 226 -1.79 -2.25 15.65
CA GLU A 226 -1.60 -3.45 16.45
C GLU A 226 -2.55 -4.58 15.97
N PRO A 227 -2.09 -5.83 15.90
CA PRO A 227 -2.89 -6.95 15.38
C PRO A 227 -4.25 -7.10 16.05
N TYR A 228 -4.33 -6.93 17.39
CA TYR A 228 -5.59 -7.04 18.10
C TYR A 228 -6.65 -6.01 17.70
N MET A 229 -6.23 -4.80 17.27
CA MET A 229 -7.16 -3.77 16.77
C MET A 229 -7.75 -4.18 15.43
N VAL A 230 -6.91 -4.73 14.55
CA VAL A 230 -7.31 -5.25 13.24
C VAL A 230 -8.30 -6.40 13.42
N ASP A 231 -7.96 -7.37 14.25
CA ASP A 231 -8.81 -8.53 14.56
C ASP A 231 -10.14 -8.08 15.20
N PHE A 232 -10.08 -7.11 16.15
CA PHE A 232 -11.29 -6.58 16.76
C PHE A 232 -12.25 -6.01 15.72
N LEU A 233 -11.76 -5.19 14.79
CA LEU A 233 -12.60 -4.57 13.76
C LEU A 233 -13.15 -5.65 12.81
N LEU A 234 -12.32 -6.54 12.28
CA LEU A 234 -12.74 -7.59 11.35
C LEU A 234 -13.69 -8.61 11.99
N HIS A 235 -13.46 -9.01 13.24
CA HIS A 235 -14.36 -9.93 13.95
C HIS A 235 -15.73 -9.29 14.22
N ASN A 236 -15.78 -7.97 14.47
CA ASN A 236 -17.03 -7.24 14.68
C ASN A 236 -17.63 -6.68 13.37
N SER A 237 -17.16 -7.12 12.21
CA SER A 237 -17.76 -6.88 10.89
C SER A 237 -17.98 -8.19 10.14
N LEU A 238 -16.96 -8.74 9.50
CA LEU A 238 -17.05 -10.02 8.78
C LEU A 238 -17.47 -11.18 9.71
N GLY A 239 -16.89 -11.23 10.92
CA GLY A 239 -17.28 -12.21 11.95
C GLY A 239 -18.74 -12.07 12.37
N ALA A 240 -19.21 -10.83 12.59
CA ALA A 240 -20.61 -10.54 12.93
C ALA A 240 -21.55 -10.90 11.77
N TRP A 241 -21.15 -10.62 10.52
CA TRP A 241 -21.88 -11.02 9.32
C TRP A 241 -22.01 -12.56 9.24
N TRP A 242 -20.92 -13.29 9.47
CA TRP A 242 -20.92 -14.76 9.48
C TRP A 242 -21.86 -15.30 10.54
N ALA A 243 -21.72 -14.88 11.78
CA ALA A 243 -22.55 -15.33 12.91
C ALA A 243 -24.05 -15.10 12.68
N THR A 244 -24.39 -14.06 11.93
CA THR A 244 -25.78 -13.72 11.60
C THR A 244 -26.34 -14.56 10.45
N ARG A 245 -25.54 -14.84 9.42
CA ARG A 245 -25.98 -15.52 8.20
C ARG A 245 -25.84 -17.05 8.27
N HIS A 246 -25.01 -17.55 9.15
CA HIS A 246 -24.77 -18.97 9.35
C HIS A 246 -25.11 -19.40 10.79
N PRO A 247 -26.39 -19.24 11.25
CA PRO A 247 -26.78 -19.56 12.62
C PRO A 247 -26.54 -21.05 12.91
N GLY A 248 -25.84 -21.30 14.02
CA GLY A 248 -25.51 -22.68 14.43
C GLY A 248 -24.29 -23.28 13.73
N GLN A 249 -23.65 -22.57 12.79
CA GLN A 249 -22.39 -22.98 12.19
C GLN A 249 -21.26 -22.13 12.76
N PRO A 250 -20.25 -22.72 13.40
CA PRO A 250 -19.09 -21.96 13.86
C PRO A 250 -18.36 -21.35 12.66
N CYS A 251 -17.81 -20.13 12.86
CA CYS A 251 -16.92 -19.56 11.86
C CYS A 251 -15.69 -20.46 11.69
N PRO A 252 -15.20 -20.68 10.45
CA PRO A 252 -14.01 -21.49 10.22
C PRO A 252 -12.74 -20.89 10.84
N VAL A 253 -12.78 -19.60 11.19
CA VAL A 253 -11.70 -18.89 11.91
C VAL A 253 -12.18 -18.52 13.32
N PRO A 254 -11.34 -18.68 14.37
CA PRO A 254 -11.70 -18.26 15.72
C PRO A 254 -11.98 -16.75 15.79
N LEU A 255 -13.17 -16.35 16.22
CA LEU A 255 -13.58 -14.96 16.36
C LEU A 255 -13.35 -14.45 17.81
N THR A 256 -12.11 -14.40 18.26
CA THR A 256 -11.70 -14.10 19.66
C THR A 256 -12.21 -12.74 20.14
N TYR A 257 -12.31 -11.78 19.25
CA TYR A 257 -12.72 -10.41 19.56
C TYR A 257 -14.16 -10.08 19.17
N LEU A 258 -14.94 -11.05 18.68
CA LEU A 258 -16.37 -10.83 18.43
C LEU A 258 -17.08 -10.47 19.74
N ARG A 259 -17.79 -9.37 19.76
CA ARG A 259 -18.62 -8.93 20.87
C ARG A 259 -20.07 -9.26 20.61
N THR A 260 -20.72 -9.87 21.58
CA THR A 260 -22.14 -10.26 21.52
C THR A 260 -22.90 -9.63 22.68
N LEU A 261 -24.16 -9.38 22.46
CA LEU A 261 -25.12 -9.00 23.49
C LEU A 261 -25.55 -10.24 24.32
N GLU A 262 -26.32 -10.04 25.38
CA GLU A 262 -26.79 -11.09 26.27
C GLU A 262 -27.60 -12.19 25.54
N ASP A 263 -28.30 -11.83 24.48
CA ASP A 263 -29.07 -12.73 23.63
C ASP A 263 -28.21 -13.48 22.58
N GLY A 264 -26.89 -13.26 22.57
CA GLY A 264 -25.96 -13.88 21.63
C GLY A 264 -25.86 -13.16 20.27
N THR A 265 -26.60 -12.09 20.03
CA THR A 265 -26.48 -11.32 18.78
C THR A 265 -25.19 -10.49 18.74
N PRO A 266 -24.56 -10.29 17.55
CA PRO A 266 -23.37 -9.45 17.44
C PRO A 266 -23.65 -8.01 17.88
N ALA A 267 -22.80 -7.48 18.78
CA ALA A 267 -22.94 -6.14 19.35
C ALA A 267 -22.79 -5.02 18.29
N ALA A 268 -22.03 -5.27 17.22
CA ALA A 268 -21.86 -4.33 16.11
C ALA A 268 -23.03 -4.32 15.11
N GLY A 269 -23.99 -5.25 15.24
CA GLY A 269 -25.14 -5.37 14.36
C GLY A 269 -25.04 -6.52 13.37
N LYS A 270 -26.06 -6.65 12.54
CA LYS A 270 -26.24 -7.80 11.62
C LYS A 270 -25.77 -7.50 10.19
N PHE A 271 -25.53 -6.26 9.85
CA PHE A 271 -25.16 -5.78 8.51
C PHE A 271 -26.07 -6.35 7.41
N GLU A 272 -27.36 -6.21 7.60
CA GLU A 272 -28.42 -6.76 6.73
C GLU A 272 -28.28 -6.27 5.28
N GLY A 273 -27.68 -5.11 5.09
CA GLY A 273 -27.43 -4.51 3.80
C GLY A 273 -26.24 -5.08 3.02
N TRP A 274 -25.47 -5.98 3.61
CA TRP A 274 -24.35 -6.62 2.90
C TRP A 274 -24.84 -7.76 2.01
N PRO A 275 -24.08 -8.12 0.95
CA PRO A 275 -24.44 -9.24 0.08
C PRO A 275 -24.70 -10.54 0.85
N GLY A 276 -25.58 -11.36 0.32
CA GLY A 276 -25.81 -12.71 0.84
C GLY A 276 -24.65 -13.67 0.56
N SER A 277 -23.89 -13.41 -0.51
CA SER A 277 -22.67 -14.14 -0.92
C SER A 277 -21.44 -13.29 -0.72
N LEU A 278 -20.32 -13.91 -0.31
CA LEU A 278 -19.03 -13.25 -0.23
C LEU A 278 -18.41 -12.98 -1.62
N GLN A 279 -18.89 -13.62 -2.67
CA GLN A 279 -18.46 -13.34 -4.05
C GLN A 279 -18.69 -11.86 -4.44
N ASP A 280 -19.83 -11.29 -4.02
CA ASP A 280 -20.19 -9.92 -4.33
C ASP A 280 -19.67 -8.90 -3.28
N PHE A 281 -19.03 -9.38 -2.22
CA PHE A 281 -18.57 -8.54 -1.13
C PHE A 281 -17.26 -7.83 -1.49
N THR A 282 -17.21 -6.51 -1.28
CA THR A 282 -16.02 -5.70 -1.55
C THR A 282 -15.56 -4.95 -0.30
N LEU A 283 -14.25 -5.01 -0.04
CA LEU A 283 -13.57 -4.31 1.04
C LEU A 283 -12.53 -3.36 0.46
N LEU A 284 -12.46 -2.13 1.01
CA LEU A 284 -11.41 -1.17 0.72
C LEU A 284 -10.68 -0.76 2.00
N ASP A 285 -9.35 -0.76 1.96
CA ASP A 285 -8.51 0.01 2.86
C ASP A 285 -7.95 1.23 2.11
N PRO A 286 -8.47 2.46 2.35
CA PRO A 286 -8.04 3.66 1.63
C PRO A 286 -6.70 4.26 2.10
N CYS A 287 -6.09 3.72 3.16
CA CYS A 287 -4.78 4.10 3.70
C CYS A 287 -4.02 2.84 4.10
N CYS A 288 -3.87 1.88 3.16
CA CYS A 288 -3.55 0.50 3.50
C CYS A 288 -2.13 0.29 4.06
N GLY A 289 -1.26 1.29 3.97
CA GLY A 289 0.11 1.17 4.46
C GLY A 289 0.81 -0.07 3.89
N SER A 290 1.34 -0.90 4.75
CA SER A 290 1.95 -2.19 4.40
C SER A 290 0.96 -3.34 4.16
N GLY A 291 -0.35 -3.06 4.08
CA GLY A 291 -1.39 -4.05 3.77
C GLY A 291 -1.89 -4.89 4.95
N HIS A 292 -1.65 -4.47 6.19
CA HIS A 292 -1.96 -5.28 7.38
C HIS A 292 -3.45 -5.63 7.47
N PHE A 293 -4.36 -4.67 7.28
CA PHE A 293 -5.80 -4.95 7.25
C PHE A 293 -6.19 -5.88 6.10
N LEU A 294 -5.56 -5.71 4.92
CA LEU A 294 -5.84 -6.54 3.75
C LEU A 294 -5.40 -7.98 3.96
N VAL A 295 -4.21 -8.21 4.55
CA VAL A 295 -3.73 -9.57 4.87
C VAL A 295 -4.61 -10.23 5.93
N ALA A 296 -5.00 -9.51 6.98
CA ALA A 296 -5.88 -10.05 8.00
C ALA A 296 -7.28 -10.39 7.45
N ALA A 297 -7.83 -9.51 6.60
CA ALA A 297 -9.10 -9.76 5.92
C ALA A 297 -9.00 -10.96 4.94
N PHE A 298 -7.88 -11.10 4.23
CA PHE A 298 -7.60 -12.24 3.37
C PHE A 298 -7.65 -13.57 4.17
N LEU A 299 -6.95 -13.63 5.31
CA LEU A 299 -6.89 -14.82 6.17
C LEU A 299 -8.24 -15.17 6.80
N LEU A 300 -9.16 -14.22 6.89
CA LEU A 300 -10.53 -14.43 7.36
C LEU A 300 -11.48 -14.82 6.21
N LEU A 301 -11.40 -14.15 5.07
CA LEU A 301 -12.30 -14.34 3.93
C LEU A 301 -12.05 -15.68 3.21
N VAL A 302 -10.80 -16.11 3.03
CA VAL A 302 -10.48 -17.35 2.32
C VAL A 302 -11.18 -18.55 2.96
N PRO A 303 -10.99 -18.86 4.25
CA PRO A 303 -11.70 -19.99 4.86
C PRO A 303 -13.22 -19.78 4.95
N MET A 304 -13.71 -18.54 5.04
CA MET A 304 -15.14 -18.26 4.97
C MET A 304 -15.72 -18.62 3.59
N ARG A 305 -15.04 -18.25 2.49
CA ARG A 305 -15.48 -18.59 1.12
C ARG A 305 -15.37 -20.10 0.86
N MET A 306 -14.30 -20.74 1.33
CA MET A 306 -14.20 -22.23 1.28
C MET A 306 -15.42 -22.88 1.93
N ALA A 307 -15.78 -22.44 3.14
CA ALA A 307 -16.89 -23.03 3.90
C ALA A 307 -18.28 -22.69 3.34
N ALA A 308 -18.49 -21.46 2.85
CA ALA A 308 -19.79 -21.01 2.35
C ALA A 308 -20.05 -21.41 0.90
N GLU A 309 -19.03 -21.43 0.06
CA GLU A 309 -19.14 -21.63 -1.39
C GLU A 309 -18.64 -23.02 -1.84
N GLY A 310 -17.99 -23.78 -0.94
CA GLY A 310 -17.44 -25.12 -1.25
C GLY A 310 -16.21 -25.06 -2.17
N LEU A 311 -15.47 -23.94 -2.14
CA LEU A 311 -14.26 -23.75 -2.95
C LEU A 311 -13.08 -24.54 -2.39
N THR A 312 -12.17 -24.95 -3.27
CA THR A 312 -10.83 -25.40 -2.87
C THR A 312 -10.04 -24.25 -2.27
N ALA A 313 -8.98 -24.55 -1.55
CA ALA A 313 -8.08 -23.52 -1.01
C ALA A 313 -7.53 -22.63 -2.12
N LEU A 314 -7.12 -23.21 -3.26
CA LEU A 314 -6.63 -22.51 -4.43
C LEU A 314 -7.68 -21.56 -5.00
N ASP A 315 -8.88 -22.05 -5.29
CA ASP A 315 -9.96 -21.27 -5.88
C ASP A 315 -10.41 -20.14 -4.94
N ALA A 316 -10.46 -20.39 -3.62
CA ALA A 316 -10.85 -19.41 -2.63
C ALA A 316 -9.79 -18.29 -2.49
N VAL A 317 -8.50 -18.63 -2.50
CA VAL A 317 -7.41 -17.65 -2.51
C VAL A 317 -7.51 -16.74 -3.73
N ASP A 318 -7.68 -17.31 -4.92
CA ASP A 318 -7.79 -16.54 -6.17
C ASP A 318 -9.05 -15.68 -6.19
N ALA A 319 -10.17 -16.23 -5.76
CA ALA A 319 -11.42 -15.50 -5.69
C ALA A 319 -11.37 -14.32 -4.69
N VAL A 320 -10.75 -14.48 -3.51
CA VAL A 320 -10.60 -13.39 -2.54
C VAL A 320 -9.70 -12.28 -3.08
N LEU A 321 -8.60 -12.62 -3.77
CA LEU A 321 -7.71 -11.62 -4.39
C LEU A 321 -8.40 -10.87 -5.54
N ALA A 322 -9.19 -11.58 -6.35
CA ALA A 322 -9.85 -11.01 -7.52
C ALA A 322 -11.08 -10.16 -7.18
N ASP A 323 -11.90 -10.62 -6.22
CA ASP A 323 -13.23 -10.06 -5.99
C ASP A 323 -13.30 -9.13 -4.78
N ASN A 324 -12.58 -9.44 -3.69
CA ASN A 324 -12.91 -8.89 -2.38
C ASN A 324 -12.02 -7.74 -1.91
N LEU A 325 -10.71 -7.80 -2.15
CA LEU A 325 -9.73 -6.94 -1.48
C LEU A 325 -9.23 -5.81 -2.36
N HIS A 326 -9.35 -4.59 -1.86
CA HIS A 326 -8.88 -3.38 -2.54
C HIS A 326 -8.09 -2.50 -1.57
N GLY A 327 -7.00 -1.89 -2.06
CA GLY A 327 -6.16 -1.02 -1.26
C GLY A 327 -5.76 0.25 -2.00
N LEU A 328 -5.70 1.36 -1.27
CA LEU A 328 -5.12 2.63 -1.74
C LEU A 328 -4.04 3.06 -0.77
N GLU A 329 -2.93 3.52 -1.31
CA GLU A 329 -1.82 4.03 -0.48
C GLU A 329 -1.15 5.23 -1.15
N LEU A 330 -0.72 6.18 -0.31
CA LEU A 330 -0.04 7.40 -0.75
C LEU A 330 1.42 7.15 -1.17
N ASP A 331 2.14 6.33 -0.39
CA ASP A 331 3.56 6.03 -0.63
C ASP A 331 3.73 4.80 -1.53
N PRO A 332 4.34 4.93 -2.71
CA PRO A 332 4.54 3.81 -3.63
C PRO A 332 5.36 2.66 -3.00
N ARG A 333 6.22 2.94 -2.02
CA ARG A 333 7.00 1.93 -1.29
C ARG A 333 6.11 1.08 -0.39
N CYS A 334 5.11 1.69 0.23
CA CYS A 334 4.08 0.96 0.98
C CYS A 334 3.24 0.06 0.08
N VAL A 335 2.90 0.55 -1.12
CA VAL A 335 2.19 -0.27 -2.13
C VAL A 335 2.99 -1.53 -2.46
N GLU A 336 4.30 -1.41 -2.70
CA GLU A 336 5.19 -2.57 -2.95
C GLU A 336 5.15 -3.57 -1.80
N ILE A 337 5.23 -3.08 -0.56
CA ILE A 337 5.16 -3.92 0.64
C ILE A 337 3.80 -4.59 0.77
N ALA A 338 2.72 -3.86 0.57
CA ALA A 338 1.35 -4.38 0.69
C ALA A 338 1.06 -5.47 -0.36
N VAL A 339 1.48 -5.24 -1.62
CA VAL A 339 1.38 -6.25 -2.70
C VAL A 339 2.21 -7.48 -2.35
N PHE A 340 3.44 -7.30 -1.87
CA PHE A 340 4.29 -8.40 -1.47
C PHE A 340 3.72 -9.18 -0.27
N ALA A 341 3.21 -8.49 0.75
CA ALA A 341 2.62 -9.09 1.94
C ALA A 341 1.40 -9.96 1.58
N LEU A 342 0.53 -9.46 0.72
CA LEU A 342 -0.66 -10.18 0.29
C LEU A 342 -0.31 -11.38 -0.61
N ALA A 343 0.65 -11.22 -1.54
CA ALA A 343 1.15 -12.32 -2.35
C ALA A 343 1.82 -13.40 -1.47
N LEU A 344 2.63 -13.00 -0.49
CA LEU A 344 3.27 -13.91 0.45
C LEU A 344 2.24 -14.70 1.27
N ALA A 345 1.17 -14.04 1.73
CA ALA A 345 0.08 -14.70 2.44
C ALA A 345 -0.65 -15.73 1.55
N ALA A 346 -0.90 -15.39 0.29
CA ALA A 346 -1.53 -16.28 -0.68
C ALA A 346 -0.65 -17.50 -1.01
N TRP A 347 0.65 -17.30 -1.21
CA TRP A 347 1.58 -18.40 -1.51
C TRP A 347 1.82 -19.33 -0.32
N ARG A 348 1.76 -18.80 0.89
CA ARG A 348 1.88 -19.58 2.14
C ARG A 348 0.58 -20.28 2.53
N TYR A 349 -0.54 -19.90 1.92
CA TYR A 349 -1.83 -20.47 2.30
C TYR A 349 -1.81 -21.99 2.07
N PRO A 350 -2.22 -22.81 3.06
CA PRO A 350 -2.18 -24.27 2.93
C PRO A 350 -3.27 -24.76 1.98
N ASP A 351 -2.93 -25.76 1.17
CA ASP A 351 -3.90 -26.59 0.47
C ASP A 351 -4.62 -27.55 1.42
N GLU A 352 -5.44 -28.43 0.89
CA GLU A 352 -6.23 -29.41 1.65
C GLU A 352 -5.34 -30.45 2.36
N ASP A 353 -4.13 -30.68 1.88
CA ASP A 353 -3.12 -31.58 2.47
C ASP A 353 -2.18 -30.86 3.46
N GLY A 354 -2.33 -29.54 3.59
CA GLY A 354 -1.54 -28.70 4.50
C GLY A 354 -0.22 -28.22 3.91
N HIS A 355 0.01 -28.37 2.61
CA HIS A 355 1.18 -27.83 1.92
C HIS A 355 0.91 -26.40 1.43
N PRO A 356 1.93 -25.51 1.42
CA PRO A 356 1.76 -24.19 0.83
C PRO A 356 1.35 -24.26 -0.64
N LEU A 357 0.38 -23.42 -1.07
CA LEU A 357 -0.04 -23.32 -2.48
C LEU A 357 1.12 -22.95 -3.41
N GLY A 358 2.13 -22.24 -2.87
CA GLY A 358 3.32 -21.87 -3.60
C GLY A 358 3.12 -20.74 -4.61
N VAL A 359 4.19 -20.41 -5.31
CA VAL A 359 4.21 -19.35 -6.31
C VAL A 359 3.59 -19.84 -7.62
N ARG A 360 2.67 -19.05 -8.17
CA ARG A 360 1.92 -19.35 -9.40
C ARG A 360 1.92 -18.15 -10.35
N ALA A 361 2.04 -18.42 -11.63
CA ALA A 361 2.02 -17.38 -12.67
C ALA A 361 0.60 -16.83 -12.96
N ASP A 362 -0.42 -17.64 -12.70
CA ASP A 362 -1.84 -17.36 -12.94
C ASP A 362 -2.58 -16.77 -11.73
N MET A 363 -1.87 -16.56 -10.60
CA MET A 363 -2.47 -15.94 -9.42
C MET A 363 -2.96 -14.51 -9.74
N PRO A 364 -4.21 -14.17 -9.38
CA PRO A 364 -4.73 -12.81 -9.54
C PRO A 364 -3.84 -11.77 -8.85
N ALA A 365 -3.56 -10.68 -9.54
CA ALA A 365 -2.76 -9.59 -8.97
C ALA A 365 -3.55 -8.89 -7.85
N PRO A 366 -2.92 -8.61 -6.68
CA PRO A 366 -3.53 -7.81 -5.63
C PRO A 366 -4.00 -6.45 -6.15
N GLN A 367 -5.25 -6.07 -5.85
CA GLN A 367 -5.85 -4.82 -6.30
C GLN A 367 -5.47 -3.65 -5.38
N ILE A 368 -4.19 -3.30 -5.36
CA ILE A 368 -3.63 -2.22 -4.56
C ILE A 368 -3.03 -1.18 -5.49
N ALA A 369 -3.45 0.09 -5.35
CA ALA A 369 -3.01 1.19 -6.20
C ALA A 369 -2.36 2.32 -5.40
N CYS A 370 -1.33 2.95 -6.00
CA CYS A 370 -0.72 4.16 -5.46
C CYS A 370 -1.55 5.38 -5.84
N CYS A 371 -2.11 6.07 -4.84
CA CYS A 371 -2.84 7.32 -5.03
C CYS A 371 -1.98 8.57 -4.75
N GLY A 372 -0.67 8.41 -4.49
CA GLY A 372 0.26 9.50 -4.19
C GLY A 372 1.32 9.74 -5.25
N LEU A 373 1.14 9.26 -6.48
CA LEU A 373 2.12 9.40 -7.54
C LEU A 373 2.36 10.86 -7.89
N LYS A 374 3.64 11.28 -7.90
CA LYS A 374 4.04 12.59 -8.42
C LYS A 374 3.96 12.58 -9.93
N LEU A 375 3.25 13.56 -10.50
CA LEU A 375 3.19 13.78 -11.94
C LEU A 375 4.17 14.87 -12.32
N ASN A 376 5.18 14.51 -13.10
CA ASN A 376 6.11 15.47 -13.70
C ASN A 376 5.83 15.72 -15.19
N ALA A 377 4.98 14.87 -15.79
CA ALA A 377 4.57 15.00 -17.15
C ALA A 377 3.51 16.10 -17.31
N SER A 378 3.66 16.91 -18.37
CA SER A 378 2.69 17.95 -18.70
C SER A 378 1.40 17.36 -19.27
N ALA A 379 0.33 18.15 -19.25
CA ALA A 379 -0.92 17.77 -19.90
C ALA A 379 -0.76 17.50 -21.42
N ALA A 380 0.25 18.09 -22.06
CA ALA A 380 0.59 17.85 -23.45
C ALA A 380 1.21 16.45 -23.64
N ASP A 381 2.11 16.04 -22.74
CA ASP A 381 2.73 14.72 -22.77
C ASP A 381 1.67 13.61 -22.62
N TRP A 382 0.71 13.81 -21.71
CA TRP A 382 -0.41 12.87 -21.55
C TRP A 382 -1.31 12.80 -22.79
N SER A 383 -1.57 13.95 -23.43
CA SER A 383 -2.35 13.98 -24.67
C SER A 383 -1.64 13.28 -25.83
N ALA A 384 -0.30 13.27 -25.83
CA ALA A 384 0.50 12.59 -26.84
C ALA A 384 0.45 11.04 -26.73
N LEU A 385 0.00 10.50 -25.59
CA LEU A 385 -0.22 9.05 -25.43
C LEU A 385 -1.42 8.53 -26.23
N VAL A 386 -2.33 9.43 -26.68
CA VAL A 386 -3.52 9.03 -27.43
C VAL A 386 -3.16 8.69 -28.85
N PRO A 387 -3.41 7.44 -29.32
CA PRO A 387 -3.11 7.04 -30.67
C PRO A 387 -3.84 7.90 -31.72
N GLU A 388 -3.14 8.27 -32.78
CA GLU A 388 -3.71 9.04 -33.93
C GLU A 388 -4.89 8.34 -34.61
N SER A 389 -4.99 7.01 -34.51
CA SER A 389 -6.01 6.18 -35.12
C SER A 389 -7.37 6.21 -34.44
N LEU A 390 -7.50 6.85 -33.27
CA LEU A 390 -8.75 6.88 -32.51
C LEU A 390 -9.73 7.92 -33.06
N SER A 391 -10.95 7.49 -33.37
CA SER A 391 -12.02 8.34 -33.89
C SER A 391 -12.50 9.45 -32.92
N ASN A 392 -12.28 9.26 -31.61
CA ASN A 392 -12.61 10.20 -30.52
C ASN A 392 -11.38 10.77 -29.81
N LYS A 393 -10.23 10.83 -30.52
CA LYS A 393 -8.92 11.26 -29.99
C LYS A 393 -8.97 12.54 -29.16
N GLU A 394 -9.66 13.56 -29.66
CA GLU A 394 -9.72 14.87 -28.98
C GLU A 394 -10.44 14.81 -27.64
N LEU A 395 -11.53 14.02 -27.56
CA LEU A 395 -12.26 13.80 -26.31
C LEU A 395 -11.40 13.04 -25.28
N VAL A 396 -10.77 11.96 -25.72
CA VAL A 396 -9.86 11.16 -24.85
C VAL A 396 -8.67 11.99 -24.39
N ALA A 397 -8.11 12.84 -25.24
CA ALA A 397 -7.03 13.77 -24.87
C ALA A 397 -7.50 14.84 -23.88
N GLN A 398 -8.75 15.30 -23.97
CA GLN A 398 -9.35 16.23 -23.02
C GLN A 398 -9.55 15.56 -21.65
N ASP A 399 -10.06 14.34 -21.62
CA ASP A 399 -10.27 13.55 -20.41
C ASP A 399 -8.93 13.27 -19.70
N LEU A 400 -7.89 12.92 -20.46
CA LEU A 400 -6.53 12.73 -19.91
C LEU A 400 -5.95 14.01 -19.32
N ARG A 401 -6.20 15.19 -19.92
CA ARG A 401 -5.75 16.47 -19.35
C ARG A 401 -6.47 16.82 -18.06
N ALA A 402 -7.79 16.60 -18.00
CA ALA A 402 -8.57 16.83 -16.78
C ALA A 402 -8.09 15.90 -15.65
N LEU A 403 -7.90 14.62 -15.97
CA LEU A 403 -7.39 13.63 -15.03
C LEU A 403 -5.98 13.99 -14.52
N GLN A 404 -5.09 14.44 -15.41
CA GLN A 404 -3.74 14.89 -15.03
C GLN A 404 -3.79 16.09 -14.08
N ALA A 405 -4.65 17.07 -14.32
CA ALA A 405 -4.78 18.24 -13.45
C ALA A 405 -5.27 17.88 -12.04
N ASP A 406 -6.22 16.94 -11.94
CA ASP A 406 -6.73 16.45 -10.66
C ASP A 406 -5.66 15.68 -9.90
N PHE A 407 -4.98 14.78 -10.59
CA PHE A 407 -3.93 13.96 -10.00
C PHE A 407 -2.62 14.70 -9.73
N ALA A 408 -2.45 15.92 -10.20
CA ALA A 408 -1.31 16.76 -9.81
C ALA A 408 -1.25 17.06 -8.30
N GLN A 409 -2.39 16.95 -7.59
CA GLN A 409 -2.49 17.13 -6.13
C GLN A 409 -2.43 15.81 -5.34
N THR A 410 -2.38 14.66 -5.98
CA THR A 410 -2.38 13.34 -5.33
C THR A 410 -1.26 13.13 -4.32
N PRO A 411 -0.01 13.63 -4.50
CA PRO A 411 1.03 13.45 -3.50
C PRO A 411 0.70 14.01 -2.12
N LEU A 412 -0.24 14.97 -2.07
CA LEU A 412 -0.70 15.58 -0.82
C LEU A 412 -2.05 15.02 -0.37
N LEU A 413 -2.96 14.81 -1.30
CA LEU A 413 -4.36 14.46 -0.99
C LEU A 413 -4.57 12.95 -0.92
N GLY A 414 -3.81 12.17 -1.68
CA GLY A 414 -3.96 10.71 -1.70
C GLY A 414 -5.40 10.27 -1.94
N SER A 415 -5.91 9.40 -1.10
CA SER A 415 -7.28 8.88 -1.15
C SER A 415 -8.37 9.87 -0.71
N LEU A 416 -8.00 11.07 -0.22
CA LEU A 416 -8.96 12.18 -0.05
C LEU A 416 -9.48 12.72 -1.39
N LEU A 417 -8.69 12.57 -2.46
CA LEU A 417 -9.10 13.00 -3.78
C LEU A 417 -10.38 12.25 -4.18
N ASP A 418 -11.34 13.00 -4.70
CA ASP A 418 -12.53 12.46 -5.33
C ASP A 418 -12.56 12.89 -6.80
N PRO A 419 -12.15 12.01 -7.71
CA PRO A 419 -12.17 12.31 -9.14
C PRO A 419 -13.55 12.69 -9.66
N ALA A 420 -14.63 12.20 -9.04
CA ALA A 420 -16.00 12.52 -9.44
C ALA A 420 -16.38 13.99 -9.18
N ARG A 421 -15.71 14.66 -8.23
CA ARG A 421 -15.97 16.10 -7.96
C ARG A 421 -15.42 17.02 -9.05
N SER A 422 -14.36 16.60 -9.72
CA SER A 422 -13.65 17.40 -10.73
C SER A 422 -14.06 17.04 -12.16
N LEU A 423 -14.44 15.79 -12.37
CA LEU A 423 -14.94 15.29 -13.65
C LEU A 423 -16.43 15.61 -13.71
N LYS A 424 -16.84 16.51 -14.59
CA LYS A 424 -18.26 16.72 -14.88
C LYS A 424 -18.91 15.37 -15.16
N ASP A 425 -20.17 15.21 -14.78
CA ASP A 425 -20.96 13.96 -14.80
C ASP A 425 -20.85 13.06 -16.07
N ASP A 426 -20.12 13.50 -17.10
CA ASP A 426 -19.95 12.84 -18.39
C ASP A 426 -18.80 11.80 -18.49
N LEU A 427 -17.91 11.72 -17.51
CA LEU A 427 -16.92 10.64 -17.45
C LEU A 427 -17.56 9.38 -16.82
N ALA A 428 -18.37 8.71 -17.62
CA ALA A 428 -18.89 7.41 -17.28
C ALA A 428 -17.75 6.41 -17.02
N THR A 429 -17.96 5.49 -16.09
CA THR A 429 -17.04 4.38 -15.75
C THR A 429 -16.50 3.62 -16.99
N SER A 430 -17.24 3.65 -18.10
CA SER A 430 -16.86 3.12 -19.40
C SER A 430 -15.67 3.84 -20.07
N ASN A 431 -15.49 5.15 -19.83
CA ASN A 431 -14.37 5.91 -20.41
C ASN A 431 -13.05 5.62 -19.68
N VAL A 432 -13.08 5.41 -18.36
CA VAL A 432 -11.89 5.03 -17.59
C VAL A 432 -11.38 3.65 -18.00
N GLN A 433 -12.27 2.71 -18.26
CA GLN A 433 -11.91 1.37 -18.73
C GLN A 433 -11.33 1.42 -20.17
N ALA A 434 -11.93 2.18 -21.06
CA ALA A 434 -11.40 2.39 -22.42
C ALA A 434 -10.02 3.05 -22.41
N LEU A 435 -9.82 4.06 -21.55
CA LEU A 435 -8.52 4.70 -21.31
C LEU A 435 -7.47 3.71 -20.82
N ARG A 436 -7.83 2.81 -19.89
CA ARG A 436 -6.96 1.75 -19.37
C ARG A 436 -6.55 0.76 -20.47
N GLU A 437 -7.47 0.34 -21.29
CA GLU A 437 -7.21 -0.57 -22.42
C GLU A 437 -6.25 0.06 -23.43
N LEU A 438 -6.45 1.33 -23.77
CA LEU A 438 -5.58 2.09 -24.67
C LEU A 438 -4.16 2.25 -24.13
N LEU A 439 -4.03 2.58 -22.85
CA LEU A 439 -2.72 2.68 -22.20
C LEU A 439 -2.03 1.32 -22.10
N THR A 440 -2.78 0.25 -21.86
CA THR A 440 -2.24 -1.11 -21.86
C THR A 440 -1.74 -1.53 -23.25
N GLN A 441 -2.47 -1.18 -24.32
CA GLN A 441 -2.06 -1.44 -25.70
C GLN A 441 -0.83 -0.60 -26.10
N ALA A 442 -0.77 0.67 -25.70
CA ALA A 442 0.39 1.53 -25.94
C ALA A 442 1.66 0.97 -25.26
N LEU A 443 1.53 0.50 -24.02
CA LEU A 443 2.62 -0.15 -23.28
C LEU A 443 3.09 -1.45 -23.93
N ALA A 444 2.16 -2.26 -24.44
CA ALA A 444 2.50 -3.51 -25.11
C ALA A 444 3.24 -3.26 -26.45
N GLN A 445 2.90 -2.21 -27.17
CA GLN A 445 3.58 -1.82 -28.41
C GLN A 445 5.00 -1.28 -28.14
N GLU A 446 5.20 -0.52 -27.06
CA GLU A 446 6.52 0.02 -26.71
C GLU A 446 7.48 -1.03 -26.14
N SER A 447 6.96 -2.01 -25.40
CA SER A 447 7.81 -3.12 -24.88
C SER A 447 8.36 -4.02 -26.00
N SER A 448 7.80 -3.97 -27.20
CA SER A 448 8.26 -4.72 -28.37
C SER A 448 9.26 -3.96 -29.26
N ALA A 449 9.46 -2.65 -29.06
CA ALA A 449 10.36 -1.79 -29.85
C ALA A 449 11.69 -1.58 -29.10
N ALA A 450 12.64 -2.48 -29.28
CA ALA A 450 13.89 -2.56 -28.50
C ALA A 450 14.94 -1.45 -28.74
N ASP A 451 14.68 -0.43 -29.61
CA ASP A 451 15.75 0.44 -30.13
C ASP A 451 15.52 1.98 -30.02
N ALA A 452 14.61 2.47 -29.17
CA ALA A 452 14.33 3.91 -29.14
C ALA A 452 14.65 4.58 -27.79
N PRO A 453 14.80 5.93 -27.68
CA PRO A 453 15.12 6.65 -26.46
C PRO A 453 13.94 6.73 -25.46
N HIS A 454 13.36 5.61 -25.11
CA HIS A 454 11.99 5.42 -24.64
C HIS A 454 11.84 5.36 -23.11
N GLY A 455 12.92 5.55 -22.33
CA GLY A 455 12.83 5.50 -20.86
C GLY A 455 11.82 6.48 -20.26
N GLU A 456 11.74 7.70 -20.80
CA GLU A 456 10.81 8.72 -20.28
C GLU A 456 9.36 8.42 -20.65
N LEU A 457 9.09 7.89 -21.86
CA LEU A 457 7.75 7.51 -22.29
C LEU A 457 7.23 6.27 -21.55
N LEU A 458 8.11 5.31 -21.26
CA LEU A 458 7.73 4.12 -20.47
C LEU A 458 7.39 4.49 -19.03
N GLU A 459 8.18 5.35 -18.38
CA GLU A 459 7.88 5.85 -17.03
C GLU A 459 6.57 6.64 -17.01
N LEU A 460 6.32 7.46 -18.03
CA LEU A 460 5.08 8.20 -18.19
C LEU A 460 3.86 7.26 -18.31
N ALA A 461 3.97 6.23 -19.14
CA ALA A 461 2.90 5.26 -19.35
C ALA A 461 2.62 4.40 -18.11
N LEU A 462 3.67 4.01 -17.37
CA LEU A 462 3.52 3.30 -16.09
C LEU A 462 2.86 4.15 -15.01
N SER A 463 3.22 5.43 -14.94
CA SER A 463 2.59 6.40 -14.03
C SER A 463 1.12 6.62 -14.38
N ALA A 464 0.80 6.78 -15.66
CA ALA A 464 -0.57 6.93 -16.16
C ALA A 464 -1.44 5.71 -15.82
N ARG A 465 -0.91 4.49 -15.97
CA ARG A 465 -1.61 3.26 -15.60
C ARG A 465 -1.89 3.20 -14.10
N GLY A 466 -0.89 3.50 -13.27
CA GLY A 466 -1.06 3.53 -11.80
C GLY A 466 -2.14 4.52 -11.36
N LEU A 467 -2.22 5.68 -12.02
CA LEU A 467 -3.26 6.68 -11.77
C LEU A 467 -4.66 6.22 -12.16
N LEU A 468 -4.80 5.50 -13.28
CA LEU A 468 -6.10 4.95 -13.69
C LEU A 468 -6.59 3.87 -12.72
N ASP A 469 -5.69 3.02 -12.22
CA ASP A 469 -6.03 2.04 -11.21
C ASP A 469 -6.46 2.74 -9.90
N ALA A 470 -5.76 3.79 -9.46
CA ALA A 470 -6.15 4.60 -8.32
C ALA A 470 -7.50 5.31 -8.55
N ALA A 471 -7.71 5.94 -9.73
CA ALA A 471 -8.96 6.60 -10.07
C ALA A 471 -10.16 5.64 -10.04
N ARG A 472 -9.98 4.41 -10.54
CA ARG A 472 -11.01 3.36 -10.49
C ARG A 472 -11.39 3.04 -9.04
N LEU A 473 -10.42 2.86 -8.16
CA LEU A 473 -10.67 2.53 -6.75
C LEU A 473 -11.28 3.73 -6.01
N LEU A 474 -10.84 4.96 -6.29
CA LEU A 474 -11.37 6.19 -5.68
C LEU A 474 -12.82 6.51 -6.07
N GLN A 475 -13.28 6.03 -7.23
CA GLN A 475 -14.67 6.16 -7.69
C GLN A 475 -15.56 5.00 -7.23
N GLY A 476 -14.96 3.90 -6.79
CA GLY A 476 -15.66 2.71 -6.30
C GLY A 476 -16.52 3.01 -5.07
N ARG A 477 -17.44 2.10 -4.78
CA ARG A 477 -18.19 2.04 -3.52
C ARG A 477 -18.06 0.63 -2.96
N TYR A 478 -17.91 0.55 -1.63
CA TYR A 478 -17.52 -0.67 -0.97
C TYR A 478 -18.48 -1.05 0.14
N HIS A 479 -18.62 -2.35 0.39
CA HIS A 479 -19.45 -2.87 1.48
C HIS A 479 -18.78 -2.65 2.83
N LEU A 480 -17.44 -2.76 2.88
CA LEU A 480 -16.65 -2.43 4.06
C LEU A 480 -15.49 -1.50 3.66
N VAL A 481 -15.41 -0.34 4.31
CA VAL A 481 -14.23 0.52 4.29
C VAL A 481 -13.57 0.41 5.65
N ILE A 482 -12.36 -0.12 5.72
CA ILE A 482 -11.65 -0.39 6.97
C ILE A 482 -10.24 0.17 6.90
N THR A 483 -9.82 0.94 7.91
CA THR A 483 -8.50 1.59 7.86
C THR A 483 -8.06 2.15 9.21
N ASN A 484 -6.75 2.38 9.34
CA ASN A 484 -6.16 3.30 10.32
C ASN A 484 -5.76 4.59 9.58
N VAL A 485 -6.45 5.68 9.87
CA VAL A 485 -6.28 6.94 9.14
C VAL A 485 -5.05 7.73 9.57
N PRO A 486 -4.54 8.64 8.72
CA PRO A 486 -3.45 9.55 9.12
C PRO A 486 -3.91 10.56 10.18
N TYR A 487 -3.11 10.73 11.25
CA TYR A 487 -3.36 11.70 12.33
C TYR A 487 -2.55 12.96 12.09
N LEU A 488 -3.21 14.08 11.77
CA LEU A 488 -2.52 15.35 11.54
C LEU A 488 -3.44 16.53 11.87
N ALA A 489 -3.22 17.13 13.05
CA ALA A 489 -3.96 18.30 13.47
C ALA A 489 -3.79 19.47 12.48
N ARG A 490 -4.85 20.26 12.26
CA ARG A 490 -4.90 21.39 11.33
C ARG A 490 -3.70 22.34 11.46
N GLY A 491 -3.25 22.58 12.70
CA GLY A 491 -2.12 23.46 12.96
C GLY A 491 -0.80 23.03 12.31
N LYS A 492 -0.63 21.72 12.05
CA LYS A 492 0.57 21.16 11.41
C LYS A 492 0.46 21.04 9.88
N GLN A 493 -0.76 21.07 9.31
CA GLN A 493 -0.99 20.97 7.87
C GLN A 493 -0.44 22.19 7.12
N ASN A 494 0.00 21.99 5.87
CA ASN A 494 0.32 23.08 4.97
C ASN A 494 -0.94 23.80 4.48
N ASP A 495 -0.78 24.94 3.79
CA ASP A 495 -1.92 25.78 3.42
C ASP A 495 -2.82 25.15 2.34
N THR A 496 -2.25 24.37 1.43
CA THR A 496 -3.02 23.64 0.39
C THR A 496 -3.95 22.60 1.03
N LEU A 497 -3.43 21.77 1.94
CA LEU A 497 -4.22 20.76 2.64
C LEU A 497 -5.30 21.41 3.52
N LYS A 498 -4.95 22.48 4.24
CA LYS A 498 -5.93 23.27 5.03
C LYS A 498 -7.08 23.82 4.19
N ALA A 499 -6.74 24.37 3.00
CA ALA A 499 -7.74 24.93 2.09
C ALA A 499 -8.65 23.82 1.56
N TYR A 500 -8.10 22.71 1.12
CA TYR A 500 -8.87 21.55 0.65
C TYR A 500 -9.82 21.01 1.73
N CYS A 501 -9.30 20.76 2.94
CA CYS A 501 -10.11 20.28 4.07
C CYS A 501 -11.22 21.29 4.45
N ALA A 502 -10.93 22.59 4.43
CA ALA A 502 -11.92 23.61 4.76
C ALA A 502 -13.03 23.74 3.70
N GLN A 503 -12.69 23.52 2.43
CA GLN A 503 -13.63 23.61 1.31
C GLN A 503 -14.55 22.39 1.24
N HIS A 504 -13.99 21.19 1.41
CA HIS A 504 -14.72 19.94 1.15
C HIS A 504 -15.26 19.27 2.42
N TYR A 505 -14.61 19.50 3.57
CA TYR A 505 -14.93 18.88 4.87
C TYR A 505 -14.95 19.92 5.99
N PRO A 506 -15.85 20.94 5.92
CA PRO A 506 -15.80 22.11 6.79
C PRO A 506 -15.99 21.79 8.28
N ASP A 507 -16.72 20.74 8.62
CA ASP A 507 -17.00 20.33 9.99
C ASP A 507 -15.89 19.44 10.57
N ALA A 508 -15.22 18.64 9.73
CA ALA A 508 -14.12 17.73 10.09
C ALA A 508 -12.71 18.33 9.99
N LYS A 509 -12.56 19.52 9.41
CA LYS A 509 -11.28 20.16 9.01
C LYS A 509 -10.22 20.32 10.10
N ASN A 510 -10.54 20.09 11.36
CA ASN A 510 -9.65 20.35 12.50
C ASN A 510 -8.58 19.27 12.69
N ASP A 511 -8.85 18.05 12.22
CA ASP A 511 -7.88 16.97 12.16
C ASP A 511 -8.07 16.15 10.89
N LEU A 512 -6.97 15.70 10.30
CA LEU A 512 -6.99 14.90 9.09
C LEU A 512 -7.72 13.56 9.31
N ALA A 513 -7.65 13.00 10.52
CA ALA A 513 -8.36 11.78 10.87
C ALA A 513 -9.87 11.92 10.73
N ASN A 514 -10.43 13.07 11.12
CA ASN A 514 -11.86 13.37 10.98
C ASN A 514 -12.25 13.57 9.51
N VAL A 515 -11.39 14.26 8.74
CA VAL A 515 -11.57 14.40 7.28
C VAL A 515 -11.63 13.04 6.60
N PHE A 516 -10.73 12.12 6.99
CA PHE A 516 -10.74 10.76 6.48
C PHE A 516 -11.96 9.95 6.91
N LEU A 517 -12.52 10.19 8.11
CA LEU A 517 -13.77 9.56 8.51
C LEU A 517 -14.91 9.93 7.55
N GLU A 518 -15.07 11.22 7.21
CA GLU A 518 -16.07 11.64 6.23
C GLU A 518 -15.79 11.05 4.84
N ARG A 519 -14.52 11.03 4.40
CA ARG A 519 -14.14 10.42 3.12
C ARG A 519 -14.41 8.92 3.08
N CYS A 520 -14.15 8.17 4.14
CA CYS A 520 -14.49 6.75 4.24
C CYS A 520 -16.00 6.51 4.11
N LEU A 521 -16.83 7.38 4.68
CA LEU A 521 -18.29 7.33 4.51
C LEU A 521 -18.71 7.58 3.06
N GLU A 522 -18.03 8.47 2.34
CA GLU A 522 -18.27 8.67 0.90
C GLU A 522 -17.88 7.44 0.06
N LEU A 523 -16.82 6.71 0.44
CA LEU A 523 -16.38 5.50 -0.23
C LEU A 523 -17.26 4.27 0.10
N ALA A 524 -17.97 4.28 1.20
CA ALA A 524 -18.92 3.24 1.56
C ALA A 524 -20.23 3.36 0.76
N HIS A 525 -20.85 2.23 0.41
CA HIS A 525 -22.16 2.22 -0.24
C HIS A 525 -23.17 3.06 0.56
N PRO A 526 -23.83 4.06 -0.05
CA PRO A 526 -24.92 4.77 0.62
C PRO A 526 -26.16 3.88 0.72
N ALA A 527 -26.96 4.07 1.77
CA ALA A 527 -28.25 3.42 1.87
C ALA A 527 -29.18 3.89 0.75
N LYS A 528 -29.63 2.95 -0.08
CA LYS A 528 -30.67 3.18 -1.11
C LYS A 528 -31.78 2.16 -0.88
N ALA A 529 -33.01 2.52 -1.28
CA ALA A 529 -34.15 1.60 -1.18
C ALA A 529 -33.83 0.29 -1.90
N GLY A 530 -33.85 -0.83 -1.17
CA GLY A 530 -33.53 -2.16 -1.69
C GLY A 530 -32.05 -2.49 -1.87
N GLN A 531 -31.14 -1.57 -1.52
CA GLN A 531 -29.69 -1.81 -1.48
C GLN A 531 -29.18 -1.51 -0.08
N GLY A 532 -28.30 -2.37 0.42
CA GLY A 532 -27.75 -2.19 1.73
C GLY A 532 -26.69 -1.10 1.81
N ALA A 533 -26.58 -0.52 2.97
CA ALA A 533 -25.55 0.45 3.26
C ALA A 533 -24.20 -0.21 3.56
N GLY A 534 -23.12 0.42 3.11
CA GLY A 534 -21.77 0.05 3.46
C GLY A 534 -21.43 0.40 4.92
N VAL A 535 -20.40 -0.23 5.42
CA VAL A 535 -19.91 -0.07 6.79
C VAL A 535 -18.52 0.56 6.75
N VAL A 536 -18.25 1.48 7.67
CA VAL A 536 -16.93 2.08 7.90
C VAL A 536 -16.42 1.60 9.25
N GLN A 537 -15.21 1.04 9.23
CA GLN A 537 -14.45 0.69 10.42
C GLN A 537 -13.13 1.46 10.44
N ILE A 538 -12.87 2.15 11.54
CA ILE A 538 -11.76 3.09 11.58
C ILE A 538 -11.06 3.08 12.93
N VAL A 539 -9.71 3.13 12.88
CA VAL A 539 -8.86 3.46 14.01
C VAL A 539 -8.53 4.95 13.93
N MET A 540 -8.89 5.72 14.96
CA MET A 540 -8.69 7.17 14.95
C MET A 540 -8.55 7.74 16.37
N PRO A 541 -7.99 8.97 16.55
CA PRO A 541 -7.92 9.62 17.86
C PRO A 541 -9.30 9.82 18.50
N GLN A 542 -9.38 9.69 19.83
CA GLN A 542 -10.67 9.80 20.56
C GLN A 542 -11.12 11.24 20.88
N ASN A 543 -10.23 12.23 20.82
CA ASN A 543 -10.47 13.61 21.35
C ASN A 543 -11.66 14.30 20.70
N TRP A 544 -11.96 14.02 19.43
CA TRP A 544 -13.12 14.62 18.75
C TRP A 544 -14.47 14.23 19.38
N LEU A 545 -14.53 13.12 20.14
CA LEU A 545 -15.74 12.73 20.88
C LEU A 545 -16.11 13.73 21.99
N PHE A 546 -15.16 14.50 22.49
CA PHE A 546 -15.35 15.34 23.69
C PHE A 546 -15.12 16.82 23.44
N LEU A 547 -14.22 17.18 22.52
CA LEU A 547 -13.80 18.56 22.32
C LEU A 547 -14.87 19.38 21.60
N ALA A 548 -15.05 20.64 22.06
CA ALA A 548 -16.05 21.57 21.54
C ALA A 548 -15.92 21.87 20.02
N PRO A 549 -14.71 22.00 19.43
CA PRO A 549 -14.57 22.28 17.99
C PRO A 549 -15.18 21.23 17.07
N TYR A 550 -15.40 20.00 17.54
CA TYR A 550 -15.98 18.90 16.77
C TYR A 550 -17.48 18.66 17.05
N ARG A 551 -18.11 19.58 17.80
CA ARG A 551 -19.52 19.41 18.20
C ARG A 551 -20.45 19.26 16.99
N LYS A 552 -20.28 20.11 15.99
CA LYS A 552 -21.13 20.11 14.78
C LYS A 552 -20.96 18.83 13.98
N GLU A 553 -19.73 18.36 13.81
CA GLU A 553 -19.44 17.08 13.17
C GLU A 553 -20.13 15.90 13.89
N ARG A 554 -20.02 15.85 15.24
CA ARG A 554 -20.70 14.81 16.03
C ARG A 554 -22.21 14.84 15.86
N GLU A 555 -22.82 16.03 15.93
CA GLU A 555 -24.27 16.22 15.75
C GLU A 555 -24.69 15.72 14.36
N THR A 556 -23.98 16.13 13.31
CA THR A 556 -24.24 15.69 11.93
C THR A 556 -24.10 14.17 11.78
N LEU A 557 -23.03 13.58 12.34
CA LEU A 557 -22.80 12.14 12.25
C LEU A 557 -23.78 11.30 13.08
N LEU A 558 -24.29 11.82 14.20
CA LEU A 558 -25.34 11.15 15.00
C LEU A 558 -26.70 11.18 14.31
N GLU A 559 -27.01 12.24 13.56
CA GLU A 559 -28.29 12.40 12.86
C GLU A 559 -28.32 11.65 11.52
N SER A 560 -27.17 11.51 10.85
CA SER A 560 -27.11 11.03 9.47
C SER A 560 -26.57 9.61 9.34
N MET A 561 -25.82 9.07 10.33
CA MET A 561 -25.13 7.79 10.25
C MET A 561 -25.49 6.90 11.45
N SER A 562 -25.70 5.61 11.20
CA SER A 562 -25.91 4.63 12.28
C SER A 562 -24.56 4.26 12.92
N TRP A 563 -24.42 4.57 14.22
CA TRP A 563 -23.28 4.13 15.02
C TRP A 563 -23.55 2.70 15.49
N ASN A 564 -22.61 1.79 15.26
CA ASN A 564 -22.77 0.38 15.59
C ASN A 564 -22.04 0.00 16.86
N LEU A 565 -20.70 0.17 16.84
CA LEU A 565 -19.82 -0.21 17.95
C LEU A 565 -18.70 0.82 18.11
N LEU A 566 -18.44 1.22 19.35
CA LEU A 566 -17.35 2.11 19.72
C LEU A 566 -16.56 1.47 20.83
N ALA A 567 -15.27 1.21 20.62
CA ALA A 567 -14.34 0.81 21.67
C ALA A 567 -13.34 1.94 21.93
N ARG A 568 -13.28 2.44 23.15
CA ARG A 568 -12.24 3.37 23.61
C ARG A 568 -11.07 2.56 24.16
N LEU A 569 -9.90 2.81 23.59
CA LEU A 569 -8.66 2.22 24.09
C LEU A 569 -7.97 3.26 24.98
N GLY A 570 -7.59 2.83 26.16
CA GLY A 570 -6.89 3.68 27.13
C GLY A 570 -5.47 4.06 26.69
N GLU A 571 -4.70 4.57 27.63
CA GLU A 571 -3.26 4.78 27.44
C GLU A 571 -2.58 3.42 27.24
N GLY A 572 -1.75 3.30 26.20
CA GLY A 572 -1.06 2.04 25.88
C GLY A 572 -1.78 1.16 24.84
N GLY A 573 -2.75 1.68 24.11
CA GLY A 573 -3.37 0.97 22.98
C GLY A 573 -2.37 0.57 21.89
N PHE A 574 -1.25 1.30 21.76
CA PHE A 574 -0.12 0.94 20.91
C PHE A 574 1.10 0.56 21.75
N ASP A 575 1.73 -0.57 21.40
CA ASP A 575 2.98 -1.04 22.01
C ASP A 575 4.22 -0.24 21.55
N SER A 576 4.10 0.51 20.45
CA SER A 576 5.22 1.27 19.90
C SER A 576 5.44 2.58 20.64
N SER A 577 6.72 2.89 20.97
CA SER A 577 7.10 4.16 21.59
C SER A 577 6.74 5.39 20.72
N GLN A 578 6.60 5.21 19.42
CA GLN A 578 6.22 6.28 18.47
C GLN A 578 4.74 6.67 18.53
N ALA A 579 3.91 5.80 19.09
CA ALA A 579 2.48 6.01 19.31
C ALA A 579 2.11 6.04 20.80
N ALA A 580 3.08 5.90 21.70
CA ALA A 580 2.85 5.98 23.14
C ALA A 580 2.19 7.33 23.50
N GLY A 581 1.00 7.27 24.11
CA GLY A 581 0.18 8.44 24.42
C GLY A 581 -0.87 8.81 23.38
N ALA A 582 -1.01 8.07 22.29
CA ALA A 582 -2.15 8.21 21.39
C ALA A 582 -3.38 7.52 21.98
N PHE A 583 -4.35 8.30 22.45
CA PHE A 583 -5.66 7.79 22.87
C PHE A 583 -6.52 7.58 21.63
N VAL A 584 -6.79 6.34 21.26
CA VAL A 584 -7.54 5.99 20.07
C VAL A 584 -8.85 5.28 20.36
N ILE A 585 -9.71 5.28 19.38
CA ILE A 585 -10.95 4.52 19.34
C ILE A 585 -10.96 3.58 18.15
N LEU A 586 -11.66 2.47 18.32
CA LEU A 586 -12.09 1.58 17.25
C LEU A 586 -13.58 1.85 17.01
N LEU A 587 -13.91 2.37 15.84
CA LEU A 587 -15.25 2.84 15.53
C LEU A 587 -15.84 2.06 14.35
N THR A 588 -17.06 1.56 14.51
CA THR A 588 -17.86 0.93 13.45
C THR A 588 -19.13 1.73 13.22
N LYS A 589 -19.35 2.16 11.97
CA LYS A 589 -20.53 2.90 11.53
C LYS A 589 -21.12 2.33 10.25
N THR A 590 -22.44 2.39 10.11
CA THR A 590 -23.14 2.10 8.87
C THR A 590 -23.54 3.39 8.16
N ASN A 591 -23.28 3.48 6.86
CA ASN A 591 -23.60 4.64 6.00
C ASN A 591 -25.11 4.72 5.70
N ALA A 592 -25.90 4.77 6.76
CA ALA A 592 -27.36 4.86 6.74
C ALA A 592 -27.84 5.71 7.89
N LYS A 593 -28.93 6.44 7.67
CA LYS A 593 -29.58 7.20 8.73
C LYS A 593 -30.06 6.24 9.83
N PRO A 594 -29.81 6.57 11.12
CA PRO A 594 -30.25 5.71 12.21
C PRO A 594 -31.79 5.63 12.27
N HIS A 595 -32.29 4.46 12.61
CA HIS A 595 -33.70 4.29 12.95
C HIS A 595 -33.99 4.99 14.28
N PHE A 596 -35.25 5.35 14.55
CA PHE A 596 -35.62 6.15 15.75
C PHE A 596 -35.29 5.41 17.07
N ASP A 597 -35.27 4.08 17.07
CA ASP A 597 -34.95 3.21 18.21
C ASP A 597 -33.52 2.63 18.15
N HIS A 598 -32.67 3.20 17.27
CA HIS A 598 -31.30 2.73 17.11
C HIS A 598 -30.48 2.93 18.38
N VAL A 599 -29.83 1.86 18.82
CA VAL A 599 -28.90 1.82 19.95
C VAL A 599 -27.53 1.37 19.45
N PHE A 600 -26.48 2.03 19.87
CA PHE A 600 -25.13 1.59 19.63
C PHE A 600 -24.45 1.12 20.91
N ASN A 601 -23.48 0.24 20.78
CA ASN A 601 -22.76 -0.34 21.91
C ASN A 601 -21.41 0.32 22.09
N GLY A 602 -21.05 0.58 23.37
CA GLY A 602 -19.77 1.17 23.74
C GLY A 602 -18.96 0.26 24.67
N ILE A 603 -17.64 0.24 24.46
CA ILE A 603 -16.67 -0.45 25.30
C ILE A 603 -15.63 0.57 25.76
N ASP A 604 -15.35 0.60 27.04
CA ASP A 604 -14.27 1.37 27.65
C ASP A 604 -13.24 0.34 28.16
N ALA A 605 -12.09 0.23 27.46
CA ALA A 605 -11.08 -0.82 27.69
C ALA A 605 -9.87 -0.29 28.46
#